data_0817b0662a8ec3edfeea76e16f0a40e7
#
_entry.id   0817b0662a8ec3edfeea76e16f0a40e7
#
_cell.length_a   1.000
_cell.length_b   1.000
_cell.length_c   1.000
_cell.angle_alpha   90.00
_cell.angle_beta   90.00
_cell.angle_gamma   90.00
#
_symmetry.space_group_name_H-M   'P 1'
#
loop_
_entity.id
_entity.type
_entity.pdbx_description
1 polymer ?
#
loop_
_entity_poly.entity_id
_entity_poly.type
_entity_poly.pdbx_seq_one_letter_code
_entity_poly.pdbx_strand_id
1 'polypeptide(L)'
;MKRLLKSALSILIIFAFFLPCSGKSTAKSSQEKRIALTFDDGPHKKYTEEILDVLEKYQIKATFFVVGVCAEKYPEIVAREITSGHEIGNHTYSHAHLRNIKPSDLTGEIERAEQLILSSVNYKTTLFRPPEGVCNDTVRAVAKDMNYSLVLWSVDTRDWVPASCDDIVNAVIGNVDGDEIILMHDYVVGKSNTPAALEIIIPKLLDEGYTFVTVSELLQ
;
A
#
# COMPACT_ATOMS: atom_id res chain seq x y z
N MET A 1 -88.00 -43.40 24.48
CA MET A 1 -86.63 -43.75 24.84
C MET A 1 -85.78 -43.73 23.54
N LYS A 2 -85.10 -42.65 23.20
CA LYS A 2 -84.28 -42.52 21.98
C LYS A 2 -82.83 -42.32 22.42
N ARG A 3 -81.95 -43.27 22.11
CA ARG A 3 -80.49 -43.19 22.32
C ARG A 3 -79.88 -42.37 21.23
N LEU A 4 -79.22 -41.33 21.58
CA LEU A 4 -78.39 -40.50 20.71
C LEU A 4 -77.00 -41.15 20.59
N LEU A 5 -76.63 -41.52 19.37
CA LEU A 5 -75.29 -41.96 18.99
C LEU A 5 -74.45 -40.70 18.75
N LYS A 6 -73.37 -40.52 19.53
CA LYS A 6 -72.37 -39.50 19.30
C LYS A 6 -71.26 -40.11 18.42
N SER A 7 -71.14 -39.65 17.18
CA SER A 7 -70.05 -39.99 16.29
C SER A 7 -68.82 -39.08 16.65
N ALA A 8 -67.75 -39.72 17.06
CA ALA A 8 -66.46 -39.03 17.27
C ALA A 8 -65.73 -38.95 15.95
N LEU A 9 -65.55 -37.75 15.47
CA LEU A 9 -64.72 -37.43 14.30
C LEU A 9 -63.29 -37.31 14.71
N SER A 10 -62.45 -38.31 14.38
CA SER A 10 -60.98 -38.26 14.63
C SER A 10 -60.31 -37.41 13.56
N ILE A 11 -59.81 -36.25 13.97
CA ILE A 11 -58.99 -35.39 13.08
C ILE A 11 -57.56 -35.92 13.14
N LEU A 12 -57.08 -36.46 12.04
CA LEU A 12 -55.70 -36.89 11.85
C LEU A 12 -54.84 -35.64 11.49
N ILE A 13 -54.08 -35.11 12.43
CA ILE A 13 -53.14 -34.02 12.20
C ILE A 13 -51.87 -34.63 11.63
N ILE A 14 -51.63 -34.41 10.32
CA ILE A 14 -50.38 -34.77 9.65
C ILE A 14 -49.35 -33.65 9.96
N PHE A 15 -48.43 -33.91 10.85
CA PHE A 15 -47.25 -33.06 11.06
C PHE A 15 -46.29 -33.28 9.90
N ALA A 16 -46.28 -32.35 8.93
CA ALA A 16 -45.23 -32.29 7.94
C ALA A 16 -43.95 -31.74 8.58
N PHE A 17 -42.98 -32.59 8.83
CA PHE A 17 -41.64 -32.20 9.22
C PHE A 17 -40.97 -31.52 8.01
N PHE A 18 -40.92 -30.20 8.02
CA PHE A 18 -40.00 -29.43 7.17
C PHE A 18 -38.59 -29.57 7.74
N LEU A 19 -37.78 -30.43 7.14
CA LEU A 19 -36.33 -30.43 7.35
C LEU A 19 -35.76 -29.18 6.69
N PRO A 20 -35.06 -28.27 7.44
CA PRO A 20 -34.33 -27.19 6.82
C PRO A 20 -33.17 -27.81 6.03
N CYS A 21 -33.22 -27.71 4.71
CA CYS A 21 -32.06 -27.99 3.86
C CYS A 21 -30.97 -26.98 4.17
N SER A 22 -30.05 -27.34 5.07
CA SER A 22 -28.87 -26.57 5.39
C SER A 22 -27.90 -26.68 4.23
N GLY A 23 -28.14 -25.91 3.17
CA GLY A 23 -27.18 -25.69 2.12
C GLY A 23 -26.00 -24.97 2.72
N LYS A 24 -24.92 -25.68 3.03
CA LYS A 24 -23.60 -25.07 3.25
C LYS A 24 -23.20 -24.41 1.93
N SER A 25 -23.55 -23.13 1.79
CA SER A 25 -22.88 -22.28 0.82
C SER A 25 -21.42 -22.21 1.24
N THR A 26 -20.58 -22.98 0.59
CA THR A 26 -19.13 -22.75 0.59
C THR A 26 -18.92 -21.48 -0.24
N ALA A 27 -19.15 -20.33 0.38
CA ALA A 27 -18.61 -19.09 -0.13
C ALA A 27 -17.08 -19.31 -0.18
N LYS A 28 -16.55 -19.49 -1.39
CA LYS A 28 -15.13 -19.42 -1.66
C LYS A 28 -14.74 -18.03 -1.15
N SER A 29 -14.00 -17.96 -0.04
CA SER A 29 -13.40 -16.72 0.43
C SER A 29 -12.59 -16.21 -0.75
N SER A 30 -13.10 -15.23 -1.48
CA SER A 30 -12.29 -14.47 -2.41
C SER A 30 -11.28 -13.77 -1.51
N GLN A 31 -10.03 -14.21 -1.55
CA GLN A 31 -8.95 -13.51 -0.87
C GLN A 31 -9.00 -12.07 -1.38
N GLU A 32 -9.14 -11.14 -0.47
CA GLU A 32 -9.16 -9.70 -0.79
C GLU A 32 -7.85 -9.37 -1.48
N LYS A 33 -7.91 -8.81 -2.68
CA LYS A 33 -6.73 -8.40 -3.44
C LYS A 33 -6.30 -7.03 -2.95
N ARG A 34 -5.10 -6.90 -2.40
CA ARG A 34 -4.62 -5.67 -1.82
C ARG A 34 -3.44 -5.12 -2.60
N ILE A 35 -3.36 -3.81 -2.73
CA ILE A 35 -2.29 -3.10 -3.40
C ILE A 35 -1.71 -2.04 -2.48
N ALA A 36 -0.39 -2.04 -2.32
CA ALA A 36 0.35 -0.93 -1.73
C ALA A 36 1.00 -0.10 -2.85
N LEU A 37 0.44 1.09 -3.12
CA LEU A 37 1.15 2.09 -3.93
C LEU A 37 2.28 2.66 -3.11
N THR A 38 3.49 2.69 -3.68
CA THR A 38 4.66 3.24 -3.01
C THR A 38 5.38 4.23 -3.89
N PHE A 39 5.88 5.32 -3.29
CA PHE A 39 6.55 6.40 -3.97
C PHE A 39 7.92 6.65 -3.34
N ASP A 40 8.98 6.68 -4.17
CA ASP A 40 10.35 6.87 -3.75
C ASP A 40 10.87 8.25 -4.17
N ASP A 41 11.97 8.68 -3.55
CA ASP A 41 12.81 9.85 -3.86
C ASP A 41 12.28 11.21 -3.40
N GLY A 42 11.01 11.34 -3.05
CA GLY A 42 10.39 12.59 -2.61
C GLY A 42 10.75 13.04 -1.18
N PRO A 43 10.06 14.09 -0.71
CA PRO A 43 9.02 14.82 -1.42
C PRO A 43 9.53 15.80 -2.48
N HIS A 44 8.72 16.04 -3.51
CA HIS A 44 8.94 17.06 -4.52
C HIS A 44 7.80 18.07 -4.53
N LYS A 45 8.12 19.38 -4.54
CA LYS A 45 7.14 20.47 -4.42
C LYS A 45 5.95 20.41 -5.38
N LYS A 46 6.13 19.82 -6.55
CA LYS A 46 5.06 19.73 -7.56
C LYS A 46 4.45 18.33 -7.58
N TYR A 47 5.27 17.31 -7.82
CA TYR A 47 4.75 15.98 -8.15
C TYR A 47 4.20 15.24 -6.93
N THR A 48 4.80 15.38 -5.76
CA THR A 48 4.23 14.81 -4.53
C THR A 48 2.87 15.43 -4.20
N GLU A 49 2.75 16.77 -4.37
CA GLU A 49 1.46 17.45 -4.17
C GLU A 49 0.39 16.98 -5.16
N GLU A 50 0.73 16.86 -6.46
CA GLU A 50 -0.19 16.34 -7.48
C GLU A 50 -0.60 14.88 -7.19
N ILE A 51 0.32 14.03 -6.70
CA ILE A 51 0.02 12.66 -6.28
C ILE A 51 -0.92 12.67 -5.07
N LEU A 52 -0.64 13.46 -4.06
CA LEU A 52 -1.49 13.58 -2.86
C LEU A 52 -2.91 14.04 -3.20
N ASP A 53 -3.07 14.97 -4.16
CA ASP A 53 -4.39 15.40 -4.64
C ASP A 53 -5.16 14.24 -5.30
N VAL A 54 -4.48 13.40 -6.08
CA VAL A 54 -5.09 12.21 -6.69
C VAL A 54 -5.47 11.18 -5.63
N LEU A 55 -4.58 10.88 -4.67
CA LEU A 55 -4.87 9.93 -3.59
C LEU A 55 -6.04 10.38 -2.71
N GLU A 56 -6.12 11.68 -2.41
CA GLU A 56 -7.22 12.29 -1.67
C GLU A 56 -8.55 12.17 -2.43
N LYS A 57 -8.55 12.47 -3.73
CA LYS A 57 -9.74 12.36 -4.62
C LYS A 57 -10.35 10.96 -4.56
N TYR A 58 -9.53 9.92 -4.54
CA TYR A 58 -9.99 8.52 -4.49
C TYR A 58 -10.07 7.96 -3.06
N GLN A 59 -9.74 8.75 -2.04
CA GLN A 59 -9.76 8.37 -0.61
C GLN A 59 -8.93 7.11 -0.30
N ILE A 60 -7.79 6.95 -0.96
CA ILE A 60 -6.88 5.81 -0.77
C ILE A 60 -5.61 6.23 -0.03
N LYS A 61 -4.93 5.24 0.56
CA LYS A 61 -3.66 5.42 1.27
C LYS A 61 -2.51 4.85 0.46
N ALA A 62 -1.32 5.35 0.72
CA ALA A 62 -0.08 4.94 0.08
C ALA A 62 1.08 5.01 1.08
N THR A 63 2.27 4.54 0.68
CA THR A 63 3.50 4.64 1.46
C THR A 63 4.54 5.44 0.67
N PHE A 64 5.13 6.45 1.30
CA PHE A 64 6.18 7.30 0.72
C PHE A 64 7.52 6.96 1.37
N PHE A 65 8.50 6.56 0.57
CA PHE A 65 9.88 6.34 1.02
C PHE A 65 10.68 7.62 0.80
N VAL A 66 10.77 8.39 1.86
CA VAL A 66 11.23 9.78 1.84
C VAL A 66 12.75 9.86 1.91
N VAL A 67 13.35 10.67 1.04
CA VAL A 67 14.77 11.06 1.07
C VAL A 67 14.94 12.23 2.02
N GLY A 68 15.88 12.11 2.97
CA GLY A 68 16.06 13.09 4.04
C GLY A 68 16.31 14.52 3.56
N VAL A 69 17.16 14.72 2.54
CA VAL A 69 17.41 16.07 1.98
C VAL A 69 16.16 16.69 1.35
N CYS A 70 15.22 15.87 0.85
CA CYS A 70 13.95 16.35 0.31
C CYS A 70 12.99 16.70 1.46
N ALA A 71 12.93 15.89 2.51
CA ALA A 71 12.16 16.18 3.72
C ALA A 71 12.65 17.46 4.44
N GLU A 72 13.95 17.68 4.50
CA GLU A 72 14.54 18.90 5.06
C GLU A 72 14.11 20.15 4.27
N LYS A 73 13.97 20.00 2.96
CA LYS A 73 13.58 21.08 2.06
C LYS A 73 12.09 21.37 2.04
N TYR A 74 11.25 20.34 2.23
CA TYR A 74 9.79 20.43 2.10
C TYR A 74 9.08 19.72 3.27
N PRO A 75 9.36 20.11 4.53
CA PRO A 75 8.78 19.45 5.70
C PRO A 75 7.25 19.56 5.75
N GLU A 76 6.67 20.60 5.14
CA GLU A 76 5.23 20.79 5.02
C GLU A 76 4.56 19.73 4.16
N ILE A 77 5.27 19.20 3.15
CA ILE A 77 4.73 18.12 2.30
C ILE A 77 4.75 16.81 3.07
N VAL A 78 5.83 16.49 3.79
CA VAL A 78 5.87 15.31 4.68
C VAL A 78 4.76 15.39 5.74
N ALA A 79 4.51 16.58 6.28
CA ALA A 79 3.39 16.79 7.21
C ALA A 79 2.03 16.52 6.55
N ARG A 80 1.84 16.92 5.28
CA ARG A 80 0.62 16.63 4.50
C ARG A 80 0.48 15.12 4.26
N GLU A 81 1.54 14.42 3.87
CA GLU A 81 1.54 12.96 3.70
C GLU A 81 1.00 12.26 4.96
N ILE A 82 1.55 12.61 6.14
CA ILE A 82 1.16 12.01 7.42
C ILE A 82 -0.27 12.39 7.82
N THR A 83 -0.63 13.68 7.75
CA THR A 83 -1.95 14.15 8.17
C THR A 83 -3.06 13.65 7.27
N SER A 84 -2.75 13.32 6.01
CA SER A 84 -3.64 12.64 5.09
C SER A 84 -3.73 11.13 5.34
N GLY A 85 -2.95 10.59 6.30
CA GLY A 85 -2.98 9.18 6.72
C GLY A 85 -2.16 8.25 5.84
N HIS A 86 -1.18 8.77 5.09
CA HIS A 86 -0.21 7.96 4.39
C HIS A 86 0.90 7.48 5.33
N GLU A 87 1.59 6.42 4.95
CA GLU A 87 2.72 5.87 5.69
C GLU A 87 4.04 6.44 5.15
N ILE A 88 4.99 6.69 6.06
CA ILE A 88 6.32 7.18 5.70
C ILE A 88 7.36 6.10 5.99
N GLY A 89 8.15 5.75 4.98
CA GLY A 89 9.35 4.95 5.10
C GLY A 89 10.62 5.80 4.92
N ASN A 90 11.75 5.24 5.32
CA ASN A 90 13.06 5.86 5.19
C ASN A 90 13.72 5.44 3.86
N HIS A 91 14.25 6.41 3.10
CA HIS A 91 14.98 6.17 1.85
C HIS A 91 16.41 6.73 1.88
N THR A 92 17.06 6.69 3.06
CA THR A 92 18.33 7.33 3.40
C THR A 92 18.24 8.87 3.42
N TYR A 93 19.30 9.53 3.91
CA TYR A 93 19.32 10.99 3.94
C TYR A 93 19.61 11.60 2.57
N SER A 94 20.63 11.07 1.85
CA SER A 94 21.14 11.65 0.61
C SER A 94 20.86 10.82 -0.65
N HIS A 95 20.01 9.78 -0.56
CA HIS A 95 19.87 8.76 -1.61
C HIS A 95 21.22 8.12 -1.94
N ALA A 96 21.95 7.66 -0.90
CA ALA A 96 23.33 7.19 -0.99
C ALA A 96 23.46 5.92 -1.85
N HIS A 97 24.57 5.80 -2.58
CA HIS A 97 24.91 4.57 -3.31
C HIS A 97 25.32 3.44 -2.36
N LEU A 98 24.53 2.37 -2.26
CA LEU A 98 24.69 1.35 -1.22
C LEU A 98 25.55 0.15 -1.62
N ARG A 99 25.99 0.01 -2.87
CA ARG A 99 26.69 -1.21 -3.36
C ARG A 99 27.94 -1.55 -2.55
N ASN A 100 28.72 -0.55 -2.15
CA ASN A 100 29.96 -0.69 -1.39
C ASN A 100 30.00 0.20 -0.15
N ILE A 101 28.84 0.56 0.39
CA ILE A 101 28.75 1.43 1.57
C ILE A 101 29.28 0.72 2.83
N LYS A 102 29.96 1.46 3.68
CA LYS A 102 30.35 0.93 4.99
C LYS A 102 29.16 0.89 5.92
N PRO A 103 29.07 -0.09 6.84
CA PRO A 103 27.96 -0.16 7.80
C PRO A 103 27.74 1.15 8.57
N SER A 104 28.82 1.80 9.05
CA SER A 104 28.74 3.07 9.79
C SER A 104 28.13 4.20 8.97
N ASP A 105 28.46 4.25 7.68
CA ASP A 105 28.01 5.32 6.79
C ASP A 105 26.53 5.12 6.47
N LEU A 106 26.10 3.87 6.26
CA LEU A 106 24.69 3.55 6.05
C LEU A 106 23.86 3.82 7.32
N THR A 107 24.37 3.45 8.50
CA THR A 107 23.71 3.77 9.76
C THR A 107 23.50 5.28 9.88
N GLY A 108 24.54 6.09 9.61
CA GLY A 108 24.45 7.55 9.64
C GLY A 108 23.43 8.13 8.64
N GLU A 109 23.34 7.56 7.44
CA GLU A 109 22.34 7.94 6.43
C GLU A 109 20.91 7.68 6.91
N ILE A 110 20.65 6.50 7.49
CA ILE A 110 19.33 6.13 7.99
C ILE A 110 18.96 6.97 9.22
N GLU A 111 19.86 7.09 10.21
CA GLU A 111 19.63 7.85 11.44
C GLU A 111 19.35 9.32 11.15
N ARG A 112 20.12 9.93 10.24
CA ARG A 112 19.93 11.34 9.89
C ARG A 112 18.56 11.59 9.26
N ALA A 113 18.11 10.72 8.36
CA ALA A 113 16.78 10.81 7.78
C ALA A 113 15.69 10.61 8.84
N GLU A 114 15.81 9.58 9.70
CA GLU A 114 14.86 9.31 10.78
C GLU A 114 14.73 10.50 11.75
N GLN A 115 15.85 11.05 12.21
CA GLN A 115 15.87 12.19 13.14
C GLN A 115 15.21 13.43 12.52
N LEU A 116 15.41 13.66 11.25
CA LEU A 116 14.84 14.79 10.53
C LEU A 116 13.31 14.62 10.41
N ILE A 117 12.83 13.45 9.99
CA ILE A 117 11.40 13.16 9.91
C ILE A 117 10.76 13.24 11.30
N LEU A 118 11.38 12.63 12.31
CA LEU A 118 10.89 12.66 13.70
C LEU A 118 10.79 14.08 14.24
N SER A 119 11.83 14.91 14.04
CA SER A 119 11.87 16.28 14.56
C SER A 119 10.92 17.22 13.83
N SER A 120 10.69 17.00 12.54
CA SER A 120 9.85 17.88 11.71
C SER A 120 8.36 17.60 11.89
N VAL A 121 7.96 16.33 12.02
CA VAL A 121 6.55 15.90 11.96
C VAL A 121 6.15 14.92 13.08
N ASN A 122 7.05 14.64 14.02
CA ASN A 122 6.84 13.71 15.15
C ASN A 122 6.40 12.32 14.70
N TYR A 123 6.97 11.82 13.59
CA TYR A 123 6.67 10.50 13.01
C TYR A 123 7.91 9.62 13.07
N LYS A 124 7.77 8.41 13.61
CA LYS A 124 8.84 7.42 13.66
C LYS A 124 8.69 6.41 12.53
N THR A 125 9.68 6.37 11.63
CA THR A 125 9.71 5.40 10.53
C THR A 125 10.11 4.01 11.02
N THR A 126 9.51 2.97 10.46
CA THR A 126 9.82 1.56 10.74
C THR A 126 10.13 0.76 9.47
N LEU A 127 9.86 1.36 8.31
CA LEU A 127 10.12 0.79 6.99
C LEU A 127 11.34 1.46 6.38
N PHE A 128 12.21 0.65 5.80
CA PHE A 128 13.37 1.11 5.05
C PHE A 128 13.36 0.50 3.65
N ARG A 129 13.41 1.34 2.63
CA ARG A 129 13.67 0.92 1.27
C ARG A 129 15.06 1.40 0.88
N PRO A 130 15.99 0.47 0.57
CA PRO A 130 17.32 0.89 0.15
C PRO A 130 17.28 1.50 -1.25
N PRO A 131 17.96 2.64 -1.49
CA PRO A 131 18.15 3.21 -2.81
C PRO A 131 18.56 2.19 -3.87
N GLU A 132 18.00 2.30 -5.08
CA GLU A 132 18.22 1.39 -6.21
C GLU A 132 17.83 -0.08 -5.90
N GLY A 133 17.12 -0.38 -4.81
CA GLY A 133 16.81 -1.73 -4.37
C GLY A 133 18.03 -2.55 -3.94
N VAL A 134 19.15 -1.92 -3.63
CA VAL A 134 20.39 -2.60 -3.23
C VAL A 134 20.21 -3.28 -1.88
N CYS A 135 20.07 -4.60 -1.88
CA CYS A 135 19.79 -5.40 -0.68
C CYS A 135 20.90 -6.47 -0.46
N ASN A 136 22.14 -6.01 -0.22
CA ASN A 136 23.28 -6.83 0.13
C ASN A 136 23.33 -7.15 1.64
N ASP A 137 24.31 -7.96 2.07
CA ASP A 137 24.43 -8.41 3.47
C ASP A 137 24.64 -7.22 4.44
N THR A 138 25.39 -6.20 4.02
CA THR A 138 25.60 -4.97 4.83
C THR A 138 24.27 -4.25 5.06
N VAL A 139 23.47 -4.07 4.00
CA VAL A 139 22.16 -3.40 4.07
C VAL A 139 21.21 -4.19 4.97
N ARG A 140 21.15 -5.52 4.82
CA ARG A 140 20.31 -6.39 5.66
C ARG A 140 20.72 -6.33 7.14
N ALA A 141 22.02 -6.39 7.42
CA ALA A 141 22.53 -6.35 8.79
C ALA A 141 22.20 -5.01 9.47
N VAL A 142 22.52 -3.87 8.82
CA VAL A 142 22.25 -2.55 9.37
C VAL A 142 20.76 -2.33 9.58
N ALA A 143 19.91 -2.63 8.61
CA ALA A 143 18.46 -2.47 8.75
C ALA A 143 17.93 -3.30 9.93
N LYS A 144 18.38 -4.55 10.09
CA LYS A 144 18.00 -5.42 11.21
C LYS A 144 18.45 -4.85 12.56
N ASP A 145 19.72 -4.40 12.66
CA ASP A 145 20.29 -3.86 13.90
C ASP A 145 19.56 -2.56 14.33
N MET A 146 19.04 -1.81 13.37
CA MET A 146 18.25 -0.60 13.59
C MET A 146 16.74 -0.88 13.74
N ASN A 147 16.30 -2.15 13.71
CA ASN A 147 14.89 -2.57 13.78
C ASN A 147 14.02 -2.03 12.63
N TYR A 148 14.56 -1.92 11.43
CA TYR A 148 13.83 -1.58 10.23
C TYR A 148 13.38 -2.82 9.47
N SER A 149 12.15 -2.80 8.97
CA SER A 149 11.65 -3.74 7.97
C SER A 149 12.12 -3.30 6.59
N LEU A 150 12.88 -4.17 5.90
CA LEU A 150 13.30 -3.92 4.52
C LEU A 150 12.13 -4.14 3.57
N VAL A 151 11.85 -3.16 2.73
CA VAL A 151 10.77 -3.20 1.76
C VAL A 151 11.34 -3.04 0.34
N LEU A 152 11.06 -4.01 -0.51
CA LEU A 152 11.27 -3.93 -1.95
C LEU A 152 9.90 -3.80 -2.65
N TRP A 153 9.80 -4.22 -3.90
CA TRP A 153 8.58 -4.17 -4.69
C TRP A 153 8.40 -5.44 -5.51
N SER A 154 7.18 -5.68 -5.95
CA SER A 154 6.84 -6.77 -6.85
C SER A 154 6.53 -6.27 -8.27
N VAL A 155 6.08 -5.01 -8.40
CA VAL A 155 5.81 -4.37 -9.69
C VAL A 155 6.63 -3.09 -9.81
N ASP A 156 7.49 -3.00 -10.84
CA ASP A 156 8.27 -1.81 -11.18
C ASP A 156 7.64 -1.11 -12.38
N THR A 157 7.15 0.11 -12.19
CA THR A 157 6.54 0.90 -13.26
C THR A 157 7.55 1.52 -14.21
N ARG A 158 8.81 1.63 -13.78
CA ARG A 158 9.89 2.30 -14.49
C ARG A 158 9.59 3.75 -14.85
N ASP A 159 8.78 4.43 -14.04
CA ASP A 159 8.40 5.83 -14.24
C ASP A 159 9.56 6.82 -14.03
N TRP A 160 10.67 6.35 -13.46
CA TRP A 160 11.94 7.08 -13.28
C TRP A 160 12.74 7.26 -14.58
N VAL A 161 12.43 6.53 -15.66
CA VAL A 161 12.93 6.78 -17.00
C VAL A 161 11.89 7.57 -17.82
N PRO A 162 12.24 8.14 -19.00
CA PRO A 162 11.24 8.75 -19.86
C PRO A 162 10.16 7.74 -20.28
N ALA A 163 9.07 7.70 -19.51
CA ALA A 163 7.92 6.82 -19.73
C ALA A 163 6.69 7.65 -20.07
N SER A 164 5.88 7.18 -21.00
CA SER A 164 4.55 7.76 -21.23
C SER A 164 3.58 7.38 -20.11
N CYS A 165 2.47 8.08 -20.01
CA CYS A 165 1.39 7.70 -19.09
C CYS A 165 0.91 6.25 -19.35
N ASP A 166 0.76 5.87 -20.62
CA ASP A 166 0.31 4.53 -21.02
C ASP A 166 1.33 3.44 -20.65
N ASP A 167 2.64 3.73 -20.73
CA ASP A 167 3.68 2.78 -20.28
C ASP A 167 3.55 2.47 -18.80
N ILE A 168 3.35 3.50 -17.97
CA ILE A 168 3.17 3.36 -16.51
C ILE A 168 1.87 2.58 -16.21
N VAL A 169 0.77 2.94 -16.85
CA VAL A 169 -0.52 2.26 -16.69
C VAL A 169 -0.40 0.78 -17.06
N ASN A 170 0.21 0.47 -18.21
CA ASN A 170 0.37 -0.90 -18.69
C ASN A 170 1.31 -1.73 -17.78
N ALA A 171 2.35 -1.10 -17.22
CA ALA A 171 3.25 -1.76 -16.28
C ALA A 171 2.52 -2.20 -15.01
N VAL A 172 1.56 -1.42 -14.53
CA VAL A 172 0.74 -1.82 -13.36
C VAL A 172 -0.31 -2.84 -13.76
N ILE A 173 -1.23 -2.48 -14.66
CA ILE A 173 -2.40 -3.29 -14.98
C ILE A 173 -2.02 -4.65 -15.57
N GLY A 174 -0.90 -4.75 -16.28
CA GLY A 174 -0.41 -6.00 -16.87
C GLY A 174 0.30 -6.94 -15.90
N ASN A 175 0.63 -6.50 -14.69
CA ASN A 175 1.46 -7.26 -13.76
C ASN A 175 0.87 -7.46 -12.35
N VAL A 176 -0.30 -6.87 -12.05
CA VAL A 176 -0.97 -7.10 -10.76
C VAL A 176 -1.82 -8.37 -10.82
N ASP A 177 -1.61 -9.28 -9.86
CA ASP A 177 -2.36 -10.56 -9.77
C ASP A 177 -2.59 -11.01 -8.31
N GLY A 178 -2.67 -10.09 -7.38
CA GLY A 178 -2.85 -10.41 -5.96
C GLY A 178 -2.44 -9.27 -5.07
N ASP A 179 -1.81 -9.60 -3.95
CA ASP A 179 -1.23 -8.63 -3.04
C ASP A 179 0.11 -8.15 -3.61
N GLU A 180 0.18 -6.86 -4.01
CA GLU A 180 1.33 -6.31 -4.71
C GLU A 180 1.85 -5.01 -4.06
N ILE A 181 3.17 -4.83 -4.08
CA ILE A 181 3.83 -3.56 -3.77
C ILE A 181 4.30 -2.94 -5.07
N ILE A 182 3.74 -1.79 -5.43
CA ILE A 182 4.01 -1.10 -6.70
C ILE A 182 5.02 0.01 -6.45
N LEU A 183 6.17 -0.05 -7.15
CA LEU A 183 7.17 1.00 -7.17
C LEU A 183 6.79 2.08 -8.17
N MET A 184 6.70 3.30 -7.68
CA MET A 184 6.61 4.56 -8.41
C MET A 184 7.54 5.58 -7.76
N HIS A 185 7.65 6.76 -8.36
CA HIS A 185 8.46 7.85 -7.83
C HIS A 185 7.65 9.15 -7.81
N ASP A 186 7.77 9.88 -6.70
CA ASP A 186 7.20 11.21 -6.56
C ASP A 186 8.24 12.32 -6.80
N TYR A 187 9.50 11.91 -7.06
CA TYR A 187 10.55 12.77 -7.59
C TYR A 187 11.28 12.08 -8.74
N VAL A 188 11.25 12.68 -9.92
CA VAL A 188 12.02 12.27 -11.09
C VAL A 188 12.68 13.47 -11.74
N VAL A 189 13.82 13.27 -12.41
CA VAL A 189 14.46 14.33 -13.18
C VAL A 189 13.64 14.59 -14.46
N GLY A 190 13.12 15.81 -14.58
CA GLY A 190 12.31 16.20 -15.73
C GLY A 190 10.81 16.13 -15.47
N LYS A 191 10.06 15.64 -16.49
CA LYS A 191 8.60 15.54 -16.40
C LYS A 191 8.18 14.17 -15.87
N SER A 192 7.42 14.17 -14.77
CA SER A 192 6.69 12.98 -14.31
C SER A 192 5.33 12.85 -14.98
N ASN A 193 4.98 11.64 -15.40
CA ASN A 193 3.63 11.27 -15.84
C ASN A 193 2.90 10.43 -14.77
N THR A 194 3.52 10.17 -13.63
CA THR A 194 2.98 9.37 -12.52
C THR A 194 1.64 9.90 -12.01
N PRO A 195 1.44 11.22 -11.75
CA PRO A 195 0.14 11.73 -11.33
C PRO A 195 -0.98 11.45 -12.35
N ALA A 196 -0.68 11.62 -13.64
CA ALA A 196 -1.67 11.35 -14.70
C ALA A 196 -1.97 9.86 -14.85
N ALA A 197 -0.96 8.99 -14.67
CA ALA A 197 -1.16 7.54 -14.70
C ALA A 197 -2.02 7.05 -13.53
N LEU A 198 -1.85 7.62 -12.33
CA LEU A 198 -2.65 7.27 -11.15
C LEU A 198 -4.14 7.56 -11.35
N GLU A 199 -4.50 8.62 -12.07
CA GLU A 199 -5.89 8.95 -12.42
C GLU A 199 -6.58 7.86 -13.26
N ILE A 200 -5.81 7.00 -13.92
CA ILE A 200 -6.29 5.87 -14.73
C ILE A 200 -6.18 4.56 -13.93
N ILE A 201 -5.06 4.34 -13.26
CA ILE A 201 -4.76 3.09 -12.54
C ILE A 201 -5.73 2.88 -11.38
N ILE A 202 -5.93 3.91 -10.54
CA ILE A 202 -6.70 3.77 -9.30
C ILE A 202 -8.14 3.35 -9.58
N PRO A 203 -8.95 4.09 -10.39
CA PRO A 203 -10.32 3.70 -10.63
C PRO A 203 -10.43 2.32 -11.30
N LYS A 204 -9.50 1.98 -12.19
CA LYS A 204 -9.51 0.67 -12.86
C LYS A 204 -9.28 -0.48 -11.87
N LEU A 205 -8.33 -0.34 -10.94
CA LEU A 205 -8.07 -1.37 -9.93
C LEU A 205 -9.20 -1.46 -8.88
N LEU A 206 -9.81 -0.33 -8.51
CA LEU A 206 -11.01 -0.31 -7.66
C LEU A 206 -12.18 -1.07 -8.32
N ASP A 207 -12.41 -0.86 -9.62
CA ASP A 207 -13.44 -1.55 -10.40
C ASP A 207 -13.15 -3.07 -10.52
N GLU A 208 -11.89 -3.47 -10.50
CA GLU A 208 -11.44 -4.88 -10.49
C GLU A 208 -11.46 -5.50 -9.07
N GLY A 209 -11.90 -4.73 -8.05
CA GLY A 209 -12.09 -5.20 -6.68
C GLY A 209 -10.82 -5.19 -5.82
N TYR A 210 -9.78 -4.44 -6.21
CA TYR A 210 -8.60 -4.23 -5.37
C TYR A 210 -8.87 -3.21 -4.27
N THR A 211 -8.26 -3.44 -3.11
CA THR A 211 -8.23 -2.50 -1.99
C THR A 211 -6.83 -1.91 -1.85
N PHE A 212 -6.75 -0.58 -1.75
CA PHE A 212 -5.47 0.11 -1.55
C PHE A 212 -5.16 0.23 -0.06
N VAL A 213 -3.97 -0.20 0.32
CA VAL A 213 -3.48 -0.23 1.70
C VAL A 213 -2.06 0.33 1.79
N THR A 214 -1.59 0.64 3.00
CA THR A 214 -0.17 0.94 3.23
C THR A 214 0.67 -0.33 3.21
N VAL A 215 2.00 -0.22 3.09
CA VAL A 215 2.89 -1.38 3.13
C VAL A 215 2.76 -2.13 4.45
N SER A 216 2.69 -1.43 5.59
CA SER A 216 2.52 -2.09 6.89
C SER A 216 1.19 -2.85 7.01
N GLU A 217 0.11 -2.35 6.42
CA GLU A 217 -1.18 -3.04 6.35
C GLU A 217 -1.13 -4.26 5.43
N LEU A 218 -0.39 -4.17 4.30
CA LEU A 218 -0.23 -5.28 3.37
C LEU A 218 0.54 -6.46 3.98
N LEU A 219 1.53 -6.17 4.84
CA LEU A 219 2.42 -7.16 5.44
C LEU A 219 1.86 -7.82 6.72
N GLN A 220 0.67 -7.42 7.18
CA GLN A 220 -0.05 -8.03 8.32
C GLN A 220 -0.81 -9.26 7.88
#